data_56e6c371ed4c8b37991e287a641017d1
#
_entry.id   56e6c371ed4c8b37991e287a641017d1
#
_cell.length_a   1.000
_cell.length_b   1.000
_cell.length_c   1.000
_cell.angle_alpha   90.00
_cell.angle_beta   90.00
_cell.angle_gamma   90.00
#
_symmetry.space_group_name_H-M   'P 1'
#
loop_
_entity.id
_entity.type
_entity.pdbx_description
1 polymer ?
#
loop_
_entity_poly.entity_id
_entity_poly.type
_entity_poly.pdbx_seq_one_letter_code
_entity_poly.pdbx_strand_id
1 'polypeptide(L)'
;AWNKTPADLNDEDYTNFYRELYPMQFEESLFHIHLNVDYPFNLTGILFFPKLSPSMDMQKDKIQLYQNQVFVTDNVEGIVPDFLQMLKGVIDSPDIPLNVSRSGLQADGAVKKISGYITKKVADKLASLFKKDRADFEKKWNDIKVIIEYGMLSEDKFFDKAKKFALYPTVDGSYFTFDELVEKTKDAQTDKDGNHVLLYAANKDAQHSYIQNATAKGYEVLLLDSPIISHLMQKIEGGGEKLKFSRVDADHVDNLIKKDDTIISKLSEEETATLKPIIEAAVPKETYTVQLEAMDSATSPFMITVPEFMRRMKEMQASGGGGMMGMGNF
;
A
#
# COMPACT_ATOMS: atom_id res chain seq x y z
N ALA A 1 5.32 32.83 2.57
CA ALA A 1 4.56 32.09 3.59
C ALA A 1 5.45 31.15 4.40
N TRP A 2 6.33 30.36 3.75
CA TRP A 2 7.10 29.31 4.43
C TRP A 2 8.09 29.81 5.50
N ASN A 3 8.45 31.08 5.51
CA ASN A 3 9.35 31.64 6.53
C ASN A 3 8.62 32.18 7.77
N LYS A 4 7.30 32.21 7.73
CA LYS A 4 6.50 32.61 8.89
C LYS A 4 6.35 31.44 9.86
N THR A 5 6.18 31.75 11.14
CA THR A 5 5.85 30.72 12.14
C THR A 5 4.48 30.13 11.85
N PRO A 6 4.27 28.80 12.05
CA PRO A 6 2.96 28.19 11.84
C PRO A 6 1.81 28.85 12.61
N ALA A 7 2.10 29.40 13.80
CA ALA A 7 1.11 30.09 14.61
C ALA A 7 0.57 31.39 13.99
N ASP A 8 1.34 32.00 13.06
CA ASP A 8 0.97 33.24 12.37
C ASP A 8 0.15 33.01 11.10
N LEU A 9 -0.12 31.75 10.73
CA LEU A 9 -0.81 31.36 9.52
C LEU A 9 -2.11 30.60 9.85
N ASN A 10 -3.14 30.88 9.07
CA ASN A 10 -4.41 30.13 9.10
C ASN A 10 -4.57 29.26 7.84
N ASP A 11 -5.62 28.45 7.77
CA ASP A 11 -5.89 27.54 6.65
C ASP A 11 -6.01 28.29 5.31
N GLU A 12 -6.58 29.47 5.31
CA GLU A 12 -6.70 30.31 4.11
C GLU A 12 -5.33 30.75 3.58
N ASP A 13 -4.38 31.08 4.46
CA ASP A 13 -3.02 31.45 4.06
C ASP A 13 -2.31 30.30 3.36
N TYR A 14 -2.47 29.06 3.84
CA TYR A 14 -1.90 27.89 3.18
C TYR A 14 -2.58 27.58 1.85
N THR A 15 -3.88 27.71 1.76
CA THR A 15 -4.62 27.52 0.52
C THR A 15 -4.22 28.53 -0.55
N ASN A 16 -4.08 29.81 -0.17
CA ASN A 16 -3.64 30.87 -1.06
C ASN A 16 -2.20 30.65 -1.53
N PHE A 17 -1.33 30.21 -0.63
CA PHE A 17 0.05 29.90 -1.00
C PHE A 17 0.14 28.74 -1.98
N TYR A 18 -0.65 27.70 -1.80
CA TYR A 18 -0.73 26.60 -2.76
C TYR A 18 -1.19 27.06 -4.15
N ARG A 19 -2.17 27.94 -4.20
CA ARG A 19 -2.65 28.52 -5.45
C ARG A 19 -1.61 29.41 -6.15
N GLU A 20 -0.82 30.14 -5.38
CA GLU A 20 0.29 30.94 -5.91
C GLU A 20 1.38 30.04 -6.50
N LEU A 21 1.72 28.96 -5.85
CA LEU A 21 2.72 28.01 -6.35
C LEU A 21 2.27 27.26 -7.59
N TYR A 22 0.99 26.90 -7.64
CA TYR A 22 0.42 26.06 -8.70
C TYR A 22 -0.83 26.68 -9.31
N PRO A 23 -0.71 27.80 -10.04
CA PRO A 23 -1.88 28.55 -10.55
C PRO A 23 -2.68 27.77 -11.60
N MET A 24 -2.09 26.74 -12.22
CA MET A 24 -2.76 25.89 -13.21
C MET A 24 -3.45 24.69 -12.59
N GLN A 25 -3.34 24.48 -11.28
CA GLN A 25 -4.00 23.42 -10.56
C GLN A 25 -5.38 23.89 -10.09
N PHE A 26 -6.44 23.19 -10.52
CA PHE A 26 -7.81 23.50 -10.12
C PHE A 26 -8.23 22.82 -8.84
N GLU A 27 -7.52 21.76 -8.43
CA GLU A 27 -7.79 21.01 -7.21
C GLU A 27 -6.95 21.53 -6.05
N GLU A 28 -7.56 21.64 -4.87
CA GLU A 28 -6.87 22.00 -3.65
C GLU A 28 -6.04 20.82 -3.12
N SER A 29 -5.02 21.11 -2.31
CA SER A 29 -4.30 20.07 -1.59
C SER A 29 -5.21 19.44 -0.52
N LEU A 30 -4.95 18.18 -0.18
CA LEU A 30 -5.69 17.48 0.86
C LEU A 30 -5.37 18.03 2.25
N PHE A 31 -4.11 18.31 2.49
CA PHE A 31 -3.60 18.93 3.71
C PHE A 31 -2.16 19.38 3.48
N HIS A 32 -1.64 20.14 4.44
CA HIS A 32 -0.27 20.67 4.40
C HIS A 32 0.51 20.29 5.64
N ILE A 33 1.83 20.38 5.51
CA ILE A 33 2.79 20.19 6.61
C ILE A 33 3.72 21.37 6.60
N HIS A 34 3.71 22.17 7.66
CA HIS A 34 4.62 23.30 7.83
C HIS A 34 5.88 22.86 8.56
N LEU A 35 7.02 22.99 7.89
CA LEU A 35 8.33 22.71 8.46
C LEU A 35 8.92 24.00 9.00
N ASN A 36 9.31 24.00 10.28
CA ASN A 36 9.93 25.16 10.91
C ASN A 36 10.82 24.69 12.05
N VAL A 37 12.11 24.54 11.77
CA VAL A 37 13.11 24.10 12.72
C VAL A 37 14.38 24.94 12.57
N ASP A 38 15.01 25.30 13.67
CA ASP A 38 16.23 26.09 13.70
C ASP A 38 17.41 25.38 14.39
N TYR A 39 17.17 24.28 15.07
CA TYR A 39 18.18 23.44 15.67
C TYR A 39 17.81 21.95 15.60
N PRO A 40 18.73 21.06 15.26
CA PRO A 40 20.17 21.20 15.02
C PRO A 40 20.55 21.71 13.62
N PHE A 41 19.61 22.00 12.77
CA PHE A 41 19.76 22.59 11.45
C PHE A 41 18.63 23.58 11.19
N ASN A 42 18.81 24.47 10.25
CA ASN A 42 17.76 25.39 9.82
C ASN A 42 16.99 24.78 8.64
N LEU A 43 15.70 24.59 8.82
CA LEU A 43 14.80 24.15 7.76
C LEU A 43 13.44 24.80 7.94
N THR A 44 13.00 25.47 6.90
CA THR A 44 11.63 25.96 6.78
C THR A 44 11.01 25.41 5.50
N GLY A 45 9.70 25.37 5.43
CA GLY A 45 9.02 24.91 4.24
C GLY A 45 7.57 24.57 4.50
N ILE A 46 6.85 24.40 3.42
CA ILE A 46 5.46 23.92 3.46
C ILE A 46 5.34 22.84 2.40
N LEU A 47 4.97 21.65 2.82
CA LEU A 47 4.70 20.52 1.96
C LEU A 47 3.19 20.31 1.86
N PHE A 48 2.72 19.95 0.69
CA PHE A 48 1.31 19.70 0.42
C PHE A 48 1.12 18.27 -0.07
N PHE A 49 0.13 17.58 0.49
CA PHE A 49 -0.37 16.33 -0.05
C PHE A 49 -1.35 16.65 -1.17
N PRO A 50 -1.00 16.37 -2.43
CA PRO A 50 -1.90 16.60 -3.53
C PRO A 50 -2.96 15.52 -3.60
N LYS A 51 -4.10 15.83 -4.19
CA LYS A 51 -5.08 14.83 -4.57
C LYS A 51 -4.55 14.08 -5.79
N LEU A 52 -4.20 12.81 -5.62
CA LEU A 52 -3.65 11.99 -6.70
C LEU A 52 -4.77 11.50 -7.62
N SER A 53 -4.72 11.92 -8.88
CA SER A 53 -5.57 11.40 -9.94
C SER A 53 -4.81 10.36 -10.76
N PRO A 54 -5.44 9.26 -11.20
CA PRO A 54 -4.79 8.24 -12.04
C PRO A 54 -4.25 8.78 -13.38
N SER A 55 -4.77 9.92 -13.84
CA SER A 55 -4.37 10.57 -15.08
C SER A 55 -3.30 11.64 -14.91
N MET A 56 -2.87 11.91 -13.69
CA MET A 56 -1.87 12.93 -13.43
C MET A 56 -0.48 12.44 -13.79
N ASP A 57 0.16 13.22 -14.63
CA ASP A 57 1.59 13.15 -14.84
C ASP A 57 2.29 13.56 -13.53
N MET A 58 2.70 12.58 -12.77
CA MET A 58 3.28 12.74 -11.42
C MET A 58 4.60 13.53 -11.42
N GLN A 59 5.08 13.95 -12.61
CA GLN A 59 6.37 14.62 -12.75
C GLN A 59 6.28 16.14 -12.97
N LYS A 60 5.07 16.71 -13.13
CA LYS A 60 4.94 18.13 -13.51
C LYS A 60 5.23 19.12 -12.40
N ASP A 61 4.85 18.79 -11.15
CA ASP A 61 4.94 19.72 -10.03
C ASP A 61 5.83 19.11 -8.96
N LYS A 62 7.09 19.50 -8.96
CA LYS A 62 8.09 19.00 -8.02
C LYS A 62 8.21 19.93 -6.80
N ILE A 63 8.71 19.37 -5.71
CA ILE A 63 9.12 20.15 -4.55
C ILE A 63 10.26 21.08 -4.98
N GLN A 64 10.14 22.36 -4.63
CA GLN A 64 11.14 23.38 -4.94
C GLN A 64 12.05 23.62 -3.75
N LEU A 65 13.36 23.59 -3.97
CA LEU A 65 14.37 23.89 -2.98
C LEU A 65 14.79 25.34 -3.09
N TYR A 66 14.74 26.04 -1.97
CA TYR A 66 15.24 27.39 -1.78
C TYR A 66 16.37 27.41 -0.76
N GLN A 67 17.20 28.44 -0.86
CA GLN A 67 18.21 28.74 0.16
C GLN A 67 18.14 30.25 0.46
N ASN A 68 17.80 30.59 1.70
CA ASN A 68 17.54 31.97 2.09
C ASN A 68 16.59 32.71 1.15
N GLN A 69 15.48 32.07 0.81
CA GLN A 69 14.43 32.57 -0.09
C GLN A 69 14.85 32.73 -1.55
N VAL A 70 16.00 32.19 -1.94
CA VAL A 70 16.46 32.17 -3.33
C VAL A 70 16.28 30.75 -3.90
N PHE A 71 15.61 30.65 -5.03
CA PHE A 71 15.40 29.39 -5.72
C PHE A 71 16.73 28.73 -6.12
N VAL A 72 16.89 27.45 -5.81
CA VAL A 72 18.08 26.67 -6.13
C VAL A 72 17.79 25.61 -7.19
N THR A 73 16.82 24.72 -6.92
CA THR A 73 16.51 23.62 -7.82
C THR A 73 15.14 23.01 -7.50
N ASP A 74 14.56 22.32 -8.45
CA ASP A 74 13.40 21.45 -8.28
C ASP A 74 13.78 19.98 -8.17
N ASN A 75 15.08 19.66 -8.19
CA ASN A 75 15.59 18.31 -7.98
C ASN A 75 16.01 18.12 -6.52
N VAL A 76 15.15 17.50 -5.73
CA VAL A 76 15.37 17.26 -4.30
C VAL A 76 15.76 15.81 -3.99
N GLU A 77 16.21 15.08 -5.01
CA GLU A 77 16.70 13.70 -4.86
C GLU A 77 17.84 13.63 -3.83
N GLY A 78 17.71 12.71 -2.87
CA GLY A 78 18.67 12.56 -1.77
C GLY A 78 18.38 13.47 -0.56
N ILE A 79 17.62 14.56 -0.73
CA ILE A 79 17.22 15.47 0.36
C ILE A 79 15.84 15.06 0.90
N VAL A 80 14.90 14.85 -0.01
CA VAL A 80 13.57 14.33 0.30
C VAL A 80 13.54 12.84 -0.08
N PRO A 81 13.10 11.95 0.82
CA PRO A 81 12.96 10.54 0.49
C PRO A 81 12.11 10.31 -0.75
N ASP A 82 12.42 9.28 -1.52
CA ASP A 82 11.77 9.01 -2.80
C ASP A 82 10.24 8.93 -2.69
N PHE A 83 9.73 8.31 -1.64
CA PHE A 83 8.28 8.18 -1.45
C PHE A 83 7.57 9.51 -1.18
N LEU A 84 8.31 10.53 -0.73
CA LEU A 84 7.77 11.87 -0.47
C LEU A 84 7.93 12.83 -1.67
N GLN A 85 8.59 12.41 -2.73
CA GLN A 85 8.76 13.25 -3.92
C GLN A 85 7.44 13.43 -4.71
N MET A 86 6.42 12.67 -4.40
CA MET A 86 5.07 12.89 -4.91
C MET A 86 4.35 14.06 -4.23
N LEU A 87 4.87 14.55 -3.12
CA LEU A 87 4.37 15.77 -2.48
C LEU A 87 4.74 17.00 -3.30
N LYS A 88 4.03 18.08 -3.04
CA LYS A 88 4.29 19.40 -3.62
C LYS A 88 4.71 20.37 -2.54
N GLY A 89 5.27 21.50 -2.91
CA GLY A 89 5.60 22.56 -1.97
C GLY A 89 7.01 23.09 -2.11
N VAL A 90 7.47 23.68 -1.01
CA VAL A 90 8.75 24.39 -0.92
C VAL A 90 9.48 23.95 0.34
N ILE A 91 10.78 23.72 0.20
CA ILE A 91 11.71 23.60 1.33
C ILE A 91 12.81 24.64 1.20
N ASP A 92 13.25 25.17 2.32
CA ASP A 92 14.27 26.22 2.38
C ASP A 92 15.24 25.92 3.52
N SER A 93 16.50 25.72 3.20
CA SER A 93 17.54 25.45 4.19
C SER A 93 18.90 25.98 3.74
N PRO A 94 19.59 26.81 4.57
CA PRO A 94 20.96 27.22 4.29
C PRO A 94 21.98 26.10 4.51
N ASP A 95 21.59 25.02 5.19
CA ASP A 95 22.49 23.93 5.59
C ASP A 95 22.62 22.84 4.52
N ILE A 96 21.90 22.97 3.40
CA ILE A 96 22.02 22.05 2.27
C ILE A 96 23.13 22.53 1.34
N PRO A 97 24.17 21.69 1.07
CA PRO A 97 25.27 22.10 0.20
C PRO A 97 24.82 22.32 -1.24
N LEU A 98 25.24 23.46 -1.83
CA LEU A 98 24.87 23.86 -3.20
C LEU A 98 25.67 23.16 -4.30
N ASN A 99 26.89 22.70 -4.01
CA ASN A 99 27.87 22.21 -4.99
C ASN A 99 28.08 20.71 -4.90
N VAL A 100 27.03 19.94 -4.73
CA VAL A 100 27.22 18.51 -4.51
C VAL A 100 26.72 17.73 -5.72
N SER A 101 27.62 16.93 -6.28
CA SER A 101 27.20 15.87 -7.19
C SER A 101 26.20 14.95 -6.49
N ARG A 102 25.29 14.32 -7.21
CA ARG A 102 24.27 13.41 -6.65
C ARG A 102 24.84 12.43 -5.62
N SER A 103 26.04 11.92 -5.85
CA SER A 103 26.74 10.99 -4.94
C SER A 103 27.21 11.65 -3.64
N GLY A 104 27.51 12.95 -3.67
CA GLY A 104 27.96 13.68 -2.50
C GLY A 104 26.81 14.03 -1.53
N LEU A 105 25.62 14.34 -2.05
CA LEU A 105 24.45 14.60 -1.22
C LEU A 105 24.05 13.39 -0.37
N GLN A 106 24.15 12.19 -0.92
CA GLN A 106 23.82 10.95 -0.19
C GLN A 106 24.79 10.65 0.98
N ALA A 107 26.00 11.17 0.92
CA ALA A 107 27.03 10.94 1.93
C ALA A 107 27.03 11.97 3.06
N ASP A 108 26.32 13.11 2.90
CA ASP A 108 26.30 14.17 3.88
C ASP A 108 25.39 13.86 5.06
N GLY A 109 25.95 13.90 6.29
CA GLY A 109 25.21 13.64 7.51
C GLY A 109 24.12 14.67 7.79
N ALA A 110 24.30 15.94 7.39
CA ALA A 110 23.30 16.99 7.53
C ALA A 110 22.08 16.72 6.64
N VAL A 111 22.30 16.30 5.42
CA VAL A 111 21.22 15.94 4.47
C VAL A 111 20.41 14.75 4.98
N LYS A 112 21.07 13.73 5.54
CA LYS A 112 20.38 12.59 6.16
C LYS A 112 19.50 12.98 7.34
N LYS A 113 19.97 13.91 8.17
CA LYS A 113 19.19 14.44 9.31
C LYS A 113 17.97 15.21 8.84
N ILE A 114 18.11 16.02 7.80
CA ILE A 114 17.00 16.77 7.20
C ILE A 114 15.98 15.81 6.60
N SER A 115 16.42 14.83 5.84
CA SER A 115 15.58 13.79 5.25
C SER A 115 14.81 13.01 6.33
N GLY A 116 15.49 12.59 7.40
CA GLY A 116 14.86 11.92 8.54
C GLY A 116 13.84 12.79 9.27
N TYR A 117 14.14 14.07 9.42
CA TYR A 117 13.22 15.03 10.04
C TYR A 117 11.94 15.21 9.20
N ILE A 118 12.08 15.38 7.89
CA ILE A 118 10.94 15.49 6.99
C ILE A 118 10.06 14.23 7.08
N THR A 119 10.67 13.06 7.02
CA THR A 119 9.96 11.78 7.15
C THR A 119 9.18 11.68 8.46
N LYS A 120 9.82 12.07 9.57
CA LYS A 120 9.16 12.07 10.87
C LYS A 120 7.99 13.04 10.93
N LYS A 121 8.14 14.24 10.40
CA LYS A 121 7.07 15.25 10.38
C LYS A 121 5.88 14.82 9.54
N VAL A 122 6.11 14.16 8.40
CA VAL A 122 5.06 13.59 7.59
C VAL A 122 4.32 12.49 8.36
N ALA A 123 5.04 11.58 8.99
CA ALA A 123 4.45 10.52 9.79
C ALA A 123 3.63 11.08 10.97
N ASP A 124 4.15 12.08 11.67
CA ASP A 124 3.47 12.72 12.80
C ASP A 124 2.18 13.44 12.34
N LYS A 125 2.23 14.10 11.20
CA LYS A 125 1.03 14.75 10.62
C LYS A 125 -0.04 13.74 10.27
N LEU A 126 0.32 12.65 9.61
CA LEU A 126 -0.61 11.59 9.26
C LEU A 126 -1.23 10.94 10.50
N ALA A 127 -0.42 10.65 11.51
CA ALA A 127 -0.90 10.13 12.79
C ALA A 127 -1.88 11.09 13.48
N SER A 128 -1.57 12.38 13.45
CA SER A 128 -2.42 13.44 14.03
C SER A 128 -3.76 13.54 13.30
N LEU A 129 -3.75 13.53 11.97
CA LEU A 129 -4.98 13.56 11.17
C LEU A 129 -5.87 12.33 11.44
N PHE A 130 -5.27 11.15 11.51
CA PHE A 130 -5.98 9.92 11.85
C PHE A 130 -6.63 10.01 13.23
N LYS A 131 -5.91 10.49 14.23
CA LYS A 131 -6.38 10.59 15.61
C LYS A 131 -7.46 11.66 15.77
N LYS A 132 -7.31 12.80 15.09
CA LYS A 132 -8.20 13.96 15.23
C LYS A 132 -9.56 13.73 14.57
N ASP A 133 -9.58 13.17 13.37
CA ASP A 133 -10.79 12.88 12.61
C ASP A 133 -10.60 11.66 11.72
N ARG A 134 -10.87 10.51 12.30
CA ARG A 134 -10.72 9.22 11.60
C ARG A 134 -11.62 9.12 10.37
N ALA A 135 -12.85 9.58 10.45
CA ALA A 135 -13.78 9.52 9.33
C ALA A 135 -13.30 10.32 8.12
N ASP A 136 -12.74 11.50 8.35
CA ASP A 136 -12.12 12.30 7.29
C ASP A 136 -10.85 11.63 6.73
N PHE A 137 -10.04 11.04 7.58
CA PHE A 137 -8.85 10.29 7.16
C PHE A 137 -9.22 9.08 6.28
N GLU A 138 -10.28 8.35 6.64
CA GLU A 138 -10.81 7.26 5.82
C GLU A 138 -11.26 7.73 4.43
N LYS A 139 -11.93 8.88 4.35
CA LYS A 139 -12.34 9.48 3.07
C LYS A 139 -11.16 9.86 2.18
N LYS A 140 -10.03 10.26 2.77
CA LYS A 140 -8.82 10.64 2.07
C LYS A 140 -7.93 9.45 1.72
N TRP A 141 -8.20 8.28 2.26
CA TRP A 141 -7.31 7.13 2.18
C TRP A 141 -6.92 6.77 0.73
N ASN A 142 -7.87 6.72 -0.19
CA ASN A 142 -7.59 6.39 -1.59
C ASN A 142 -6.62 7.39 -2.26
N ASP A 143 -6.62 8.63 -1.83
CA ASP A 143 -5.73 9.67 -2.36
C ASP A 143 -4.34 9.64 -1.75
N ILE A 144 -4.18 9.12 -0.51
CA ILE A 144 -2.91 9.15 0.22
C ILE A 144 -2.25 7.77 0.35
N LYS A 145 -2.98 6.69 0.09
CA LYS A 145 -2.50 5.32 0.36
C LYS A 145 -1.21 4.96 -0.36
N VAL A 146 -1.04 5.37 -1.61
CA VAL A 146 0.14 5.02 -2.41
C VAL A 146 1.41 5.59 -1.79
N ILE A 147 1.37 6.83 -1.34
CA ILE A 147 2.52 7.48 -0.66
C ILE A 147 2.83 6.75 0.64
N ILE A 148 1.82 6.45 1.44
CA ILE A 148 2.00 5.75 2.72
C ILE A 148 2.54 4.33 2.50
N GLU A 149 1.95 3.58 1.59
CA GLU A 149 2.38 2.21 1.29
C GLU A 149 3.80 2.15 0.75
N TYR A 150 4.16 3.09 -0.14
CA TYR A 150 5.51 3.18 -0.66
C TYR A 150 6.52 3.54 0.44
N GLY A 151 6.16 4.46 1.33
CA GLY A 151 6.98 4.79 2.51
C GLY A 151 7.16 3.62 3.45
N MET A 152 6.10 2.86 3.71
CA MET A 152 6.15 1.65 4.53
C MET A 152 7.08 0.59 3.92
N LEU A 153 7.08 0.49 2.60
CA LEU A 153 7.92 -0.46 1.88
C LEU A 153 9.39 -0.06 1.88
N SER A 154 9.68 1.22 1.71
CA SER A 154 11.05 1.72 1.48
C SER A 154 11.79 2.18 2.73
N GLU A 155 11.06 2.56 3.81
CA GLU A 155 11.64 3.17 5.01
C GLU A 155 11.16 2.48 6.28
N ASP A 156 12.03 1.73 6.95
CA ASP A 156 11.66 0.94 8.13
C ASP A 156 11.16 1.80 9.30
N LYS A 157 11.77 2.96 9.51
CA LYS A 157 11.33 3.88 10.56
C LYS A 157 9.94 4.45 10.28
N PHE A 158 9.64 4.72 9.02
CA PHE A 158 8.30 5.14 8.60
C PHE A 158 7.30 3.99 8.75
N PHE A 159 7.68 2.77 8.36
CA PHE A 159 6.86 1.58 8.53
C PHE A 159 6.40 1.41 9.99
N ASP A 160 7.32 1.52 10.94
CA ASP A 160 7.02 1.35 12.36
C ASP A 160 5.99 2.37 12.87
N LYS A 161 6.06 3.59 12.38
CA LYS A 161 5.09 4.64 12.72
C LYS A 161 3.77 4.48 11.98
N ALA A 162 3.83 4.16 10.69
CA ALA A 162 2.67 4.05 9.82
C ALA A 162 1.76 2.87 10.16
N LYS A 163 2.27 1.82 10.77
CA LYS A 163 1.47 0.68 11.26
C LYS A 163 0.27 1.12 12.11
N LYS A 164 0.39 2.22 12.83
CA LYS A 164 -0.64 2.70 13.74
C LYS A 164 -1.80 3.40 13.04
N PHE A 165 -1.59 3.92 11.84
CA PHE A 165 -2.61 4.69 11.12
C PHE A 165 -2.89 4.19 9.70
N ALA A 166 -2.03 3.35 9.11
CA ALA A 166 -2.29 2.77 7.79
C ALA A 166 -3.58 1.96 7.82
N LEU A 167 -4.42 2.16 6.82
CA LEU A 167 -5.75 1.56 6.77
C LEU A 167 -5.80 0.37 5.82
N TYR A 168 -6.66 -0.57 6.19
CA TYR A 168 -6.99 -1.75 5.41
C TYR A 168 -8.49 -1.72 5.09
N PRO A 169 -8.86 -1.24 3.90
CA PRO A 169 -10.26 -1.20 3.50
C PRO A 169 -10.79 -2.59 3.22
N THR A 170 -12.06 -2.80 3.53
CA THR A 170 -12.78 -4.04 3.25
C THR A 170 -13.70 -3.89 2.05
N VAL A 171 -14.16 -5.03 1.52
CA VAL A 171 -15.09 -5.05 0.38
C VAL A 171 -16.46 -4.47 0.71
N ASP A 172 -16.82 -4.37 1.99
CA ASP A 172 -18.07 -3.78 2.47
C ASP A 172 -17.98 -2.28 2.79
N GLY A 173 -16.82 -1.67 2.57
CA GLY A 173 -16.60 -0.24 2.78
C GLY A 173 -16.14 0.14 4.19
N SER A 174 -15.85 -0.81 5.05
CA SER A 174 -15.25 -0.57 6.36
C SER A 174 -13.74 -0.38 6.25
N TYR A 175 -13.13 0.24 7.26
CA TYR A 175 -11.69 0.47 7.34
C TYR A 175 -11.17 0.01 8.69
N PHE A 176 -10.07 -0.73 8.67
CA PHE A 176 -9.37 -1.17 9.89
C PHE A 176 -7.92 -0.73 9.86
N THR A 177 -7.37 -0.41 11.04
CA THR A 177 -5.92 -0.47 11.23
C THR A 177 -5.47 -1.93 11.27
N PHE A 178 -4.17 -2.18 11.16
CA PHE A 178 -3.66 -3.55 11.22
C PHE A 178 -4.02 -4.24 12.53
N ASP A 179 -3.84 -3.57 13.66
CA ASP A 179 -4.15 -4.14 14.98
C ASP A 179 -5.64 -4.44 15.14
N GLU A 180 -6.50 -3.56 14.66
CA GLU A 180 -7.95 -3.78 14.66
C GLU A 180 -8.34 -4.98 13.79
N LEU A 181 -7.73 -5.10 12.62
CA LEU A 181 -7.98 -6.19 11.68
C LEU A 181 -7.57 -7.54 12.29
N VAL A 182 -6.37 -7.60 12.87
CA VAL A 182 -5.87 -8.82 13.54
C VAL A 182 -6.79 -9.23 14.68
N GLU A 183 -7.19 -8.29 15.53
CA GLU A 183 -8.09 -8.56 16.65
C GLU A 183 -9.45 -9.08 16.19
N LYS A 184 -10.01 -8.46 15.15
CA LYS A 184 -11.32 -8.87 14.63
C LYS A 184 -11.31 -10.24 13.98
N THR A 185 -10.22 -10.62 13.32
CA THR A 185 -10.17 -11.82 12.47
C THR A 185 -9.46 -13.02 13.09
N LYS A 186 -8.80 -12.85 14.22
CA LYS A 186 -7.95 -13.89 14.82
C LYS A 186 -8.68 -15.20 15.11
N ASP A 187 -9.92 -15.14 15.58
CA ASP A 187 -10.67 -16.35 15.96
C ASP A 187 -11.19 -17.12 14.74
N ALA A 188 -11.80 -16.41 13.79
CA ALA A 188 -12.39 -17.02 12.60
C ALA A 188 -11.36 -17.39 11.53
N GLN A 189 -10.25 -16.67 11.47
CA GLN A 189 -9.29 -16.75 10.37
C GLN A 189 -7.91 -17.25 10.78
N THR A 190 -7.85 -18.03 11.83
CA THR A 190 -6.65 -18.79 12.19
C THR A 190 -6.85 -20.24 11.79
N ASP A 191 -5.90 -20.79 11.01
CA ASP A 191 -5.99 -22.16 10.54
C ASP A 191 -5.55 -23.18 11.62
N LYS A 192 -5.65 -24.47 11.29
CA LYS A 192 -5.29 -25.57 12.20
C LYS A 192 -3.82 -25.55 12.63
N ASP A 193 -2.95 -24.95 11.83
CA ASP A 193 -1.50 -24.86 12.09
C ASP A 193 -1.12 -23.57 12.83
N GLY A 194 -2.10 -22.77 13.20
CA GLY A 194 -1.91 -21.50 13.91
C GLY A 194 -1.56 -20.33 13.01
N ASN A 195 -1.70 -20.45 11.70
CA ASN A 195 -1.50 -19.33 10.78
C ASN A 195 -2.72 -18.42 10.77
N HIS A 196 -2.51 -17.15 11.01
CA HIS A 196 -3.54 -16.13 10.84
C HIS A 196 -3.61 -15.73 9.38
N VAL A 197 -4.72 -15.99 8.72
CA VAL A 197 -4.90 -15.76 7.29
C VAL A 197 -5.77 -14.52 7.08
N LEU A 198 -5.19 -13.49 6.45
CA LEU A 198 -5.93 -12.30 6.03
C LEU A 198 -6.31 -12.46 4.57
N LEU A 199 -7.62 -12.44 4.30
CA LEU A 199 -8.15 -12.59 2.95
C LEU A 199 -8.33 -11.23 2.28
N TYR A 200 -8.06 -11.17 0.98
CA TYR A 200 -8.26 -9.95 0.21
C TYR A 200 -8.71 -10.23 -1.22
N ALA A 201 -9.31 -9.21 -1.80
CA ALA A 201 -9.61 -9.12 -3.22
C ALA A 201 -8.85 -7.94 -3.81
N ALA A 202 -8.44 -8.04 -5.06
CA ALA A 202 -7.85 -6.94 -5.81
C ALA A 202 -8.87 -6.25 -6.71
N ASN A 203 -9.88 -6.98 -7.15
CA ASN A 203 -10.98 -6.46 -7.97
C ASN A 203 -12.30 -7.05 -7.48
N LYS A 204 -13.17 -6.19 -6.99
CA LYS A 204 -14.44 -6.59 -6.37
C LYS A 204 -15.38 -7.30 -7.36
N ASP A 205 -15.45 -6.83 -8.59
CA ASP A 205 -16.32 -7.40 -9.62
C ASP A 205 -15.77 -8.72 -10.16
N ALA A 206 -14.48 -8.76 -10.50
CA ALA A 206 -13.83 -9.95 -11.04
C ALA A 206 -13.79 -11.11 -10.05
N GLN A 207 -13.77 -10.83 -8.76
CA GLN A 207 -13.66 -11.82 -7.68
C GLN A 207 -14.94 -11.96 -6.87
N HIS A 208 -16.06 -11.51 -7.42
CA HIS A 208 -17.33 -11.41 -6.71
C HIS A 208 -17.79 -12.73 -6.07
N SER A 209 -17.77 -13.83 -6.81
CA SER A 209 -18.21 -15.14 -6.30
C SER A 209 -17.33 -15.65 -5.17
N TYR A 210 -16.02 -15.43 -5.27
CA TYR A 210 -15.05 -15.81 -4.23
C TYR A 210 -15.24 -14.98 -2.96
N ILE A 211 -15.52 -13.68 -3.12
CA ILE A 211 -15.85 -12.78 -2.01
C ILE A 211 -17.12 -13.26 -1.30
N GLN A 212 -18.17 -13.61 -2.04
CA GLN A 212 -19.42 -14.13 -1.48
C GLN A 212 -19.19 -15.41 -0.68
N ASN A 213 -18.41 -16.33 -1.21
CA ASN A 213 -18.10 -17.58 -0.51
C ASN A 213 -17.37 -17.35 0.81
N ALA A 214 -16.40 -16.43 0.82
CA ALA A 214 -15.64 -16.10 2.02
C ALA A 214 -16.50 -15.36 3.05
N THR A 215 -17.30 -14.39 2.63
CA THR A 215 -18.17 -13.62 3.54
C THR A 215 -19.29 -14.50 4.11
N ALA A 216 -19.80 -15.48 3.35
CA ALA A 216 -20.78 -16.43 3.83
C ALA A 216 -20.23 -17.32 4.96
N LYS A 217 -18.93 -17.53 5.02
CA LYS A 217 -18.25 -18.23 6.12
C LYS A 217 -17.94 -17.31 7.33
N GLY A 218 -18.30 -16.06 7.25
CA GLY A 218 -18.00 -15.08 8.32
C GLY A 218 -16.60 -14.51 8.25
N TYR A 219 -15.91 -14.66 7.13
CA TYR A 219 -14.57 -14.12 6.94
C TYR A 219 -14.63 -12.65 6.50
N GLU A 220 -13.68 -11.86 7.00
CA GLU A 220 -13.44 -10.50 6.54
C GLU A 220 -12.61 -10.53 5.27
N VAL A 221 -13.01 -9.80 4.24
CA VAL A 221 -12.28 -9.70 2.98
C VAL A 221 -11.85 -8.26 2.76
N LEU A 222 -10.54 -8.04 2.65
CA LEU A 222 -9.96 -6.75 2.34
C LEU A 222 -10.07 -6.44 0.85
N LEU A 223 -10.07 -5.16 0.51
CA LEU A 223 -9.93 -4.69 -0.87
C LEU A 223 -8.58 -4.00 -1.01
N LEU A 224 -7.62 -4.69 -1.59
CA LEU A 224 -6.24 -4.24 -1.75
C LEU A 224 -5.89 -4.22 -3.23
N ASP A 225 -5.91 -3.04 -3.84
CA ASP A 225 -5.76 -2.83 -5.27
C ASP A 225 -4.53 -2.01 -5.67
N SER A 226 -3.67 -1.67 -4.71
CA SER A 226 -2.44 -0.93 -4.97
C SER A 226 -1.45 -1.75 -5.82
N PRO A 227 -0.76 -1.12 -6.80
CA PRO A 227 0.21 -1.82 -7.63
C PRO A 227 1.43 -2.37 -6.87
N ILE A 228 1.69 -1.88 -5.66
CA ILE A 228 2.81 -2.32 -4.81
C ILE A 228 2.37 -3.20 -3.65
N ILE A 229 1.10 -3.60 -3.62
CA ILE A 229 0.53 -4.31 -2.46
C ILE A 229 1.21 -5.67 -2.23
N SER A 230 1.61 -6.38 -3.28
CA SER A 230 2.27 -7.68 -3.12
C SER A 230 3.60 -7.56 -2.38
N HIS A 231 4.38 -6.54 -2.67
CA HIS A 231 5.62 -6.25 -1.94
C HIS A 231 5.36 -5.88 -0.49
N LEU A 232 4.34 -5.06 -0.24
CA LEU A 232 3.99 -4.63 1.11
C LEU A 232 3.48 -5.81 1.96
N MET A 233 2.61 -6.64 1.40
CA MET A 233 2.13 -7.86 2.07
C MET A 233 3.28 -8.77 2.45
N GLN A 234 4.24 -8.97 1.55
CA GLN A 234 5.42 -9.79 1.83
C GLN A 234 6.25 -9.21 2.98
N LYS A 235 6.42 -7.90 3.02
CA LYS A 235 7.13 -7.25 4.14
C LYS A 235 6.40 -7.46 5.47
N ILE A 236 5.09 -7.33 5.49
CA ILE A 236 4.28 -7.55 6.69
C ILE A 236 4.37 -9.02 7.15
N GLU A 237 4.25 -9.96 6.21
CA GLU A 237 4.37 -11.39 6.50
C GLU A 237 5.76 -11.76 7.04
N GLY A 238 6.80 -11.06 6.64
CA GLY A 238 8.17 -11.25 7.11
C GLY A 238 8.45 -10.80 8.54
N GLY A 239 7.46 -10.22 9.23
CA GLY A 239 7.61 -9.68 10.59
C GLY A 239 7.72 -10.72 11.71
N GLY A 240 7.82 -12.02 11.40
CA GLY A 240 8.10 -13.09 12.35
C GLY A 240 6.91 -13.75 13.02
N GLU A 241 5.71 -13.30 12.78
CA GLU A 241 4.48 -13.93 13.23
C GLU A 241 3.92 -14.89 12.17
N LYS A 242 3.12 -15.85 12.60
CA LYS A 242 2.42 -16.77 11.68
C LYS A 242 1.24 -16.06 11.03
N LEU A 243 1.53 -15.05 10.21
CA LEU A 243 0.55 -14.27 9.51
C LEU A 243 0.80 -14.37 8.00
N LYS A 244 -0.26 -14.57 7.23
CA LYS A 244 -0.19 -14.58 5.78
C LYS A 244 -1.42 -13.92 5.16
N PHE A 245 -1.21 -13.30 4.00
CA PHE A 245 -2.29 -12.81 3.15
C PHE A 245 -2.59 -13.84 2.07
N SER A 246 -3.86 -13.99 1.73
CA SER A 246 -4.28 -14.83 0.61
C SER A 246 -5.41 -14.16 -0.14
N ARG A 247 -5.29 -14.07 -1.46
CA ARG A 247 -6.39 -13.59 -2.28
C ARG A 247 -7.51 -14.63 -2.29
N VAL A 248 -8.75 -14.15 -2.29
CA VAL A 248 -9.94 -15.02 -2.15
C VAL A 248 -10.08 -16.08 -3.25
N ASP A 249 -9.45 -15.88 -4.42
CA ASP A 249 -9.45 -16.82 -5.53
C ASP A 249 -8.19 -17.70 -5.61
N ALA A 250 -7.34 -17.65 -4.57
CA ALA A 250 -6.11 -18.45 -4.52
C ALA A 250 -6.40 -19.96 -4.38
N ASP A 251 -7.51 -20.29 -3.75
CA ASP A 251 -7.94 -21.66 -3.54
C ASP A 251 -9.46 -21.70 -3.28
N HIS A 252 -10.01 -22.89 -3.16
CA HIS A 252 -11.36 -23.06 -2.66
C HIS A 252 -11.52 -22.49 -1.25
N VAL A 253 -12.72 -21.94 -0.94
CA VAL A 253 -12.95 -21.26 0.34
C VAL A 253 -12.63 -22.14 1.56
N ASP A 254 -12.88 -23.43 1.48
CA ASP A 254 -12.59 -24.39 2.55
C ASP A 254 -11.09 -24.61 2.77
N ASN A 255 -10.27 -24.34 1.75
CA ASN A 255 -8.81 -24.50 1.78
C ASN A 255 -8.07 -23.19 2.05
N LEU A 256 -8.73 -22.04 1.91
CA LEU A 256 -8.12 -20.74 2.20
C LEU A 256 -7.71 -20.64 3.67
N ILE A 257 -8.57 -21.13 4.56
CA ILE A 257 -8.30 -21.23 5.99
C ILE A 257 -8.63 -22.66 6.40
N LYS A 258 -7.61 -23.50 6.47
CA LYS A 258 -7.78 -24.92 6.78
C LYS A 258 -8.13 -25.12 8.24
N LYS A 259 -9.36 -25.56 8.51
CA LYS A 259 -9.82 -25.99 9.83
C LYS A 259 -9.70 -27.51 9.94
N ASP A 260 -9.88 -28.06 11.15
CA ASP A 260 -9.81 -29.51 11.38
C ASP A 260 -10.96 -30.29 10.77
N ASP A 261 -12.03 -29.62 10.35
CA ASP A 261 -13.19 -30.21 9.72
C ASP A 261 -12.88 -30.60 8.27
N THR A 262 -12.65 -31.87 8.01
CA THR A 262 -12.47 -32.39 6.66
C THR A 262 -13.81 -32.71 6.02
N ILE A 263 -14.06 -32.13 4.83
CA ILE A 263 -15.19 -32.51 3.99
C ILE A 263 -14.79 -33.80 3.25
N ILE A 264 -15.57 -34.87 3.46
CA ILE A 264 -15.32 -36.15 2.82
C ILE A 264 -15.95 -36.14 1.42
N SER A 265 -15.16 -36.46 0.41
CA SER A 265 -15.67 -36.62 -0.97
C SER A 265 -16.67 -37.77 -1.06
N LYS A 266 -17.76 -37.54 -1.77
CA LYS A 266 -18.76 -38.59 -2.09
C LYS A 266 -18.32 -39.48 -3.26
N LEU A 267 -17.25 -39.09 -3.96
CA LEU A 267 -16.68 -39.85 -5.06
C LEU A 267 -15.75 -40.92 -4.55
N SER A 268 -15.89 -42.15 -5.09
CA SER A 268 -14.92 -43.21 -4.87
C SER A 268 -13.60 -42.92 -5.61
N GLU A 269 -12.52 -43.60 -5.25
CA GLU A 269 -11.23 -43.50 -5.94
C GLU A 269 -11.38 -43.85 -7.42
N GLU A 270 -12.22 -44.87 -7.75
CA GLU A 270 -12.50 -45.32 -9.10
C GLU A 270 -13.26 -44.26 -9.90
N GLU A 271 -14.29 -43.65 -9.32
CA GLU A 271 -15.04 -42.54 -9.92
C GLU A 271 -14.16 -41.32 -10.15
N THR A 272 -13.28 -40.98 -9.21
CA THR A 272 -12.28 -39.89 -9.31
C THR A 272 -11.31 -40.17 -10.46
N ALA A 273 -10.79 -41.41 -10.57
CA ALA A 273 -9.88 -41.82 -11.63
C ALA A 273 -10.54 -41.79 -13.02
N THR A 274 -11.86 -41.94 -13.07
CA THR A 274 -12.62 -41.86 -14.33
C THR A 274 -12.96 -40.41 -14.70
N LEU A 275 -13.37 -39.61 -13.73
CA LEU A 275 -13.84 -38.24 -13.93
C LEU A 275 -12.72 -37.25 -14.26
N LYS A 276 -11.59 -37.35 -13.58
CA LYS A 276 -10.47 -36.41 -13.73
C LYS A 276 -9.95 -36.31 -15.16
N PRO A 277 -9.68 -37.43 -15.90
CA PRO A 277 -9.24 -37.35 -17.29
C PRO A 277 -10.26 -36.70 -18.23
N ILE A 278 -11.56 -36.89 -17.96
CA ILE A 278 -12.65 -36.31 -18.76
C ILE A 278 -12.60 -34.76 -18.62
N ILE A 279 -12.47 -34.27 -17.42
CA ILE A 279 -12.37 -32.82 -17.16
C ILE A 279 -11.06 -32.25 -17.71
N GLU A 280 -9.96 -32.97 -17.57
CA GLU A 280 -8.67 -32.56 -18.13
C GLU A 280 -8.70 -32.44 -19.66
N ALA A 281 -9.47 -33.28 -20.32
CA ALA A 281 -9.65 -33.23 -21.78
C ALA A 281 -10.50 -32.04 -22.23
N ALA A 282 -11.34 -31.49 -21.35
CA ALA A 282 -12.21 -30.36 -21.63
C ALA A 282 -11.58 -28.99 -21.43
N VAL A 283 -10.40 -28.91 -20.78
CA VAL A 283 -9.70 -27.64 -20.50
C VAL A 283 -8.33 -27.63 -21.17
N PRO A 284 -7.81 -26.41 -21.52
CA PRO A 284 -6.47 -26.30 -22.11
C PRO A 284 -5.40 -26.73 -21.10
N LYS A 285 -4.68 -27.82 -21.45
CA LYS A 285 -3.64 -28.40 -20.57
C LYS A 285 -2.46 -27.47 -20.30
N GLU A 286 -2.21 -26.56 -21.22
CA GLU A 286 -1.10 -25.60 -21.13
C GLU A 286 -1.40 -24.48 -20.11
N THR A 287 -2.68 -24.25 -19.80
CA THR A 287 -3.15 -23.13 -18.99
C THR A 287 -3.68 -23.58 -17.62
N TYR A 288 -4.27 -24.79 -17.54
CA TYR A 288 -4.97 -25.24 -16.34
C TYR A 288 -4.47 -26.59 -15.85
N THR A 289 -4.40 -26.72 -14.53
CA THR A 289 -4.23 -27.99 -13.82
C THR A 289 -5.55 -28.35 -13.15
N VAL A 290 -6.05 -29.57 -13.36
CA VAL A 290 -7.30 -30.04 -12.78
C VAL A 290 -7.05 -30.73 -11.45
N GLN A 291 -7.77 -30.30 -10.41
CA GLN A 291 -7.80 -30.95 -9.10
C GLN A 291 -9.25 -31.25 -8.74
N LEU A 292 -9.49 -32.45 -8.19
CA LEU A 292 -10.78 -32.84 -7.65
C LEU A 292 -10.75 -32.75 -6.14
N GLU A 293 -11.60 -31.90 -5.56
CA GLU A 293 -11.66 -31.67 -4.13
C GLU A 293 -13.09 -31.82 -3.62
N ALA A 294 -13.20 -32.26 -2.36
CA ALA A 294 -14.48 -32.31 -1.67
C ALA A 294 -14.90 -30.89 -1.28
N MET A 295 -16.11 -30.48 -1.67
CA MET A 295 -16.66 -29.16 -1.43
C MET A 295 -18.05 -29.24 -0.83
N ASP A 296 -18.46 -28.13 -0.16
CA ASP A 296 -19.84 -27.99 0.31
C ASP A 296 -20.82 -28.01 -0.88
N SER A 297 -21.96 -28.65 -0.70
CA SER A 297 -23.01 -28.76 -1.71
C SER A 297 -23.58 -27.41 -2.17
N ALA A 298 -23.41 -26.36 -1.39
CA ALA A 298 -23.82 -24.99 -1.72
C ALA A 298 -22.83 -24.28 -2.67
N THR A 299 -21.65 -24.85 -2.91
CA THR A 299 -20.60 -24.26 -3.72
C THR A 299 -20.76 -24.66 -5.19
N SER A 300 -20.36 -23.79 -6.13
CA SER A 300 -20.29 -24.11 -7.54
C SER A 300 -19.43 -25.36 -7.80
N PRO A 301 -19.88 -26.30 -8.63
CA PRO A 301 -19.13 -27.53 -8.88
C PRO A 301 -17.82 -27.33 -9.63
N PHE A 302 -17.64 -26.18 -10.26
CA PHE A 302 -16.41 -25.84 -10.98
C PHE A 302 -15.90 -24.49 -10.49
N MET A 303 -14.60 -24.40 -10.26
CA MET A 303 -13.95 -23.20 -9.78
C MET A 303 -12.54 -23.10 -10.37
N ILE A 304 -12.17 -21.90 -10.84
CA ILE A 304 -10.82 -21.60 -11.31
C ILE A 304 -10.12 -20.83 -10.19
N THR A 305 -8.97 -21.34 -9.76
CA THR A 305 -8.16 -20.70 -8.73
C THR A 305 -6.75 -20.38 -9.26
N VAL A 306 -6.13 -19.34 -8.70
CA VAL A 306 -4.76 -18.96 -9.03
C VAL A 306 -3.96 -18.98 -7.74
N PRO A 307 -3.00 -19.91 -7.56
CA PRO A 307 -2.21 -20.00 -6.34
C PRO A 307 -1.56 -18.67 -6.01
N GLU A 308 -1.62 -18.29 -4.74
CA GLU A 308 -1.14 -17.00 -4.25
C GLU A 308 0.33 -16.75 -4.60
N PHE A 309 1.18 -17.75 -4.40
CA PHE A 309 2.62 -17.65 -4.68
C PHE A 309 2.90 -17.32 -6.16
N MET A 310 2.27 -18.04 -7.08
CA MET A 310 2.48 -17.85 -8.51
C MET A 310 1.99 -16.48 -8.98
N ARG A 311 0.86 -16.04 -8.48
CA ARG A 311 0.29 -14.74 -8.80
C ARG A 311 1.17 -13.60 -8.29
N ARG A 312 1.65 -13.69 -7.04
CA ARG A 312 2.54 -12.68 -6.46
C ARG A 312 3.85 -12.55 -7.21
N MET A 313 4.45 -13.67 -7.61
CA MET A 313 5.66 -13.65 -8.43
C MET A 313 5.44 -12.90 -9.73
N LYS A 314 4.33 -13.15 -10.42
CA LYS A 314 3.98 -12.49 -11.67
C LYS A 314 3.77 -10.99 -11.48
N GLU A 315 3.06 -10.57 -10.43
CA GLU A 315 2.82 -9.17 -10.11
C GLU A 315 4.09 -8.44 -9.71
N MET A 316 4.95 -9.07 -8.92
CA MET A 316 6.23 -8.50 -8.50
C MET A 316 7.19 -8.33 -9.68
N GLN A 317 7.21 -9.24 -10.64
CA GLN A 317 7.96 -9.10 -11.88
C GLN A 317 7.44 -7.95 -12.75
N ALA A 318 6.12 -7.77 -12.84
CA ALA A 318 5.50 -6.69 -13.59
C ALA A 318 5.76 -5.32 -12.96
N SER A 319 5.77 -5.22 -11.62
CA SER A 319 6.03 -3.96 -10.89
C SER A 319 7.50 -3.61 -10.76
N GLY A 320 8.38 -4.59 -10.88
CA GLY A 320 9.84 -4.44 -10.76
C GLY A 320 10.54 -3.88 -11.99
N GLY A 321 9.83 -3.21 -12.88
CA GLY A 321 10.32 -2.42 -14.01
C GLY A 321 11.66 -2.81 -14.63
N GLY A 322 11.69 -3.75 -15.55
CA GLY A 322 12.72 -3.85 -16.57
C GLY A 322 14.13 -4.18 -16.11
N GLY A 323 14.36 -5.41 -15.73
CA GLY A 323 15.70 -5.86 -15.46
C GLY A 323 15.80 -7.33 -15.10
N MET A 324 15.29 -8.20 -15.94
CA MET A 324 15.89 -9.50 -16.23
C MET A 324 15.09 -10.17 -17.34
N MET A 325 15.70 -10.20 -18.49
CA MET A 325 15.30 -11.10 -19.56
C MET A 325 15.30 -12.53 -19.07
N GLY A 326 14.24 -13.21 -19.38
CA GLY A 326 14.30 -14.63 -19.61
C GLY A 326 14.17 -15.49 -18.39
N MET A 327 12.93 -15.86 -18.11
CA MET A 327 12.62 -17.26 -17.86
C MET A 327 11.11 -17.45 -18.03
N GLY A 328 10.78 -18.12 -19.12
CA GLY A 328 9.66 -19.00 -19.32
C GLY A 328 8.25 -18.50 -19.00
N ASN A 329 7.45 -18.44 -20.01
CA ASN A 329 5.99 -18.50 -19.88
C ASN A 329 5.59 -19.57 -18.85
N PHE A 330 5.17 -19.13 -17.69
CA PHE A 330 4.45 -19.98 -16.75
C PHE A 330 2.97 -19.61 -16.78
#